data_4dcf0b9ee57c698757485a6e750117cf
#
_entry.id   4dcf0b9ee57c698757485a6e750117cf
#
_cell.length_a   1.000
_cell.length_b   1.000
_cell.length_c   1.000
_cell.angle_alpha   90.00
_cell.angle_beta   90.00
_cell.angle_gamma   90.00
#
_symmetry.space_group_name_H-M   'P 1'
#
loop_
_entity.id
_entity.type
_entity.pdbx_description
1 polymer ?
#
loop_
_entity_poly.entity_id
_entity_poly.type
_entity_poly.pdbx_seq_one_letter_code
_entity_poly.pdbx_strand_id
1 'polypeptide(L)'
;MNFQQRIMSREFQLNDTDDLIVDYINLHRKEIMNLSIRKIAEDIYVAPNAVMRFSKKIGYSGFSELKYALNNEDKPEDGDKTLVHQLMEHLPQNIVKTLDTIDESVIKKVSKTLKEADCCIFAGLGDSYPFCEMMKNNLRCFTKKVECEIHIHDMFYCVEHGGSGDVLVVISARGENERLLELTQKAKAKGMKTISITHFNQNPLADMTDLQLFFWGEYRLVNDYNVTERCGLMVLLRLLSEDFWNTYYKA
;
A
#
# COMPACT_ATOMS: atom_id res chain seq x y z
N MET A 1 3.41 -15.71 5.06
CA MET A 1 3.98 -14.38 4.73
C MET A 1 5.45 -14.58 4.44
N ASN A 2 5.90 -14.17 3.25
CA ASN A 2 7.32 -14.18 2.91
C ASN A 2 8.08 -13.00 3.57
N PHE A 3 9.40 -12.96 3.40
CA PHE A 3 10.25 -11.94 4.01
C PHE A 3 9.81 -10.52 3.67
N GLN A 4 9.57 -10.23 2.39
CA GLN A 4 9.15 -8.90 1.93
C GLN A 4 7.78 -8.51 2.47
N GLN A 5 6.82 -9.43 2.51
CA GLN A 5 5.50 -9.18 3.10
C GLN A 5 5.58 -8.87 4.60
N ARG A 6 6.51 -9.48 5.32
CA ARG A 6 6.75 -9.20 6.74
C ARG A 6 7.38 -7.82 6.94
N ILE A 7 8.32 -7.41 6.08
CA ILE A 7 8.89 -6.05 6.07
C ILE A 7 7.77 -5.03 5.87
N MET A 8 6.98 -5.16 4.80
CA MET A 8 5.87 -4.24 4.51
C MET A 8 4.86 -4.13 5.65
N SER A 9 4.45 -5.26 6.22
CA SER A 9 3.46 -5.24 7.31
C SER A 9 3.94 -4.51 8.56
N ARG A 10 5.23 -4.19 8.64
CA ARG A 10 5.88 -3.55 9.78
C ARG A 10 6.79 -2.40 9.41
N GLU A 11 6.73 -1.92 8.18
CA GLU A 11 7.60 -0.88 7.62
C GLU A 11 7.63 0.36 8.51
N PHE A 12 6.48 0.81 9.00
CA PHE A 12 6.38 1.95 9.92
C PHE A 12 7.08 1.75 11.29
N GLN A 13 7.36 0.51 11.67
CA GLN A 13 8.07 0.18 12.91
C GLN A 13 9.58 0.03 12.70
N LEU A 14 10.04 -0.01 11.43
CA LEU A 14 11.45 -0.13 11.11
C LEU A 14 12.16 1.21 11.28
N ASN A 15 13.44 1.14 11.58
CA ASN A 15 14.33 2.29 11.70
C ASN A 15 15.52 2.13 10.76
N ASP A 16 16.34 3.19 10.62
CA ASP A 16 17.50 3.22 9.71
C ASP A 16 18.43 1.99 9.87
N THR A 17 18.59 1.47 11.10
CA THR A 17 19.38 0.27 11.35
C THR A 17 18.69 -0.98 10.80
N ASP A 18 17.37 -1.06 10.91
CA ASP A 18 16.59 -2.17 10.36
C ASP A 18 16.63 -2.14 8.82
N ASP A 19 16.59 -0.96 8.21
CA ASP A 19 16.68 -0.78 6.76
C ASP A 19 18.05 -1.23 6.23
N LEU A 20 19.15 -0.87 6.90
CA LEU A 20 20.48 -1.37 6.56
C LEU A 20 20.55 -2.91 6.61
N ILE A 21 19.87 -3.54 7.56
CA ILE A 21 19.81 -5.00 7.66
C ILE A 21 18.98 -5.59 6.52
N VAL A 22 17.87 -4.95 6.14
CA VAL A 22 17.02 -5.36 5.00
C VAL A 22 17.82 -5.31 3.71
N ASP A 23 18.49 -4.19 3.44
CA ASP A 23 19.31 -3.97 2.24
C ASP A 23 20.44 -5.01 2.15
N TYR A 24 21.14 -5.24 3.25
CA TYR A 24 22.20 -6.24 3.30
C TYR A 24 21.67 -7.67 3.02
N ILE A 25 20.55 -8.05 3.62
CA ILE A 25 19.92 -9.34 3.39
C ILE A 25 19.52 -9.50 1.92
N ASN A 26 18.92 -8.47 1.32
CA ASN A 26 18.51 -8.50 -0.08
C ASN A 26 19.72 -8.63 -1.03
N LEU A 27 20.81 -7.91 -0.75
CA LEU A 27 22.03 -7.95 -1.54
C LEU A 27 22.73 -9.32 -1.44
N HIS A 28 22.76 -9.91 -0.24
CA HIS A 28 23.46 -11.19 0.03
C HIS A 28 22.51 -12.39 0.14
N ARG A 29 21.32 -12.29 -0.45
CA ARG A 29 20.24 -13.27 -0.34
C ARG A 29 20.71 -14.71 -0.57
N LYS A 30 21.44 -14.95 -1.65
CA LYS A 30 21.93 -16.29 -2.03
C LYS A 30 22.96 -16.87 -1.06
N GLU A 31 23.66 -16.04 -0.31
CA GLU A 31 24.73 -16.43 0.60
C GLU A 31 24.28 -16.42 2.07
N ILE A 32 23.06 -15.94 2.34
CA ILE A 32 22.55 -15.68 3.69
C ILE A 32 22.66 -16.90 4.62
N MET A 33 22.53 -18.11 4.08
CA MET A 33 22.64 -19.34 4.83
C MET A 33 24.03 -19.52 5.49
N ASN A 34 25.06 -19.02 4.84
CA ASN A 34 26.45 -19.12 5.29
C ASN A 34 26.87 -17.94 6.17
N LEU A 35 26.06 -16.89 6.24
CA LEU A 35 26.39 -15.70 7.03
C LEU A 35 26.00 -15.88 8.49
N SER A 36 26.89 -15.43 9.39
CA SER A 36 26.61 -15.34 10.81
C SER A 36 26.06 -13.96 11.16
N ILE A 37 25.31 -13.85 12.28
CA ILE A 37 24.89 -12.56 12.83
C ILE A 37 26.07 -11.60 13.00
N ARG A 38 27.23 -12.12 13.46
CA ARG A 38 28.43 -11.31 13.69
C ARG A 38 28.96 -10.76 12.37
N LYS A 39 29.01 -11.59 11.33
CA LYS A 39 29.49 -11.17 10.00
C LYS A 39 28.61 -10.05 9.42
N ILE A 40 27.28 -10.22 9.46
CA ILE A 40 26.34 -9.19 9.02
C ILE A 40 26.54 -7.89 9.80
N ALA A 41 26.61 -8.01 11.13
CA ALA A 41 26.76 -6.84 11.99
C ALA A 41 28.07 -6.09 11.75
N GLU A 42 29.17 -6.80 11.47
CA GLU A 42 30.47 -6.23 11.10
C GLU A 42 30.39 -5.49 9.76
N ASP A 43 29.78 -6.10 8.76
CA ASP A 43 29.74 -5.57 7.39
C ASP A 43 28.92 -4.28 7.28
N ILE A 44 27.87 -4.13 8.09
CA ILE A 44 27.01 -2.93 8.11
C ILE A 44 27.19 -2.05 9.34
N TYR A 45 28.25 -2.30 10.12
CA TYR A 45 28.64 -1.51 11.30
C TYR A 45 27.53 -1.35 12.35
N VAL A 46 26.79 -2.45 12.66
CA VAL A 46 25.76 -2.47 13.69
C VAL A 46 26.12 -3.47 14.80
N ALA A 47 25.43 -3.39 15.93
CA ALA A 47 25.60 -4.38 16.99
C ALA A 47 24.97 -5.73 16.59
N PRO A 48 25.58 -6.90 16.89
CA PRO A 48 25.00 -8.21 16.58
C PRO A 48 23.57 -8.41 17.11
N ASN A 49 23.25 -7.82 18.25
CA ASN A 49 21.89 -7.84 18.82
C ASN A 49 20.87 -7.08 17.95
N ALA A 50 21.27 -6.14 17.10
CA ALA A 50 20.35 -5.44 16.20
C ALA A 50 19.76 -6.42 15.18
N VAL A 51 20.58 -7.29 14.57
CA VAL A 51 20.12 -8.31 13.62
C VAL A 51 19.14 -9.30 14.29
N MET A 52 19.39 -9.68 15.55
CA MET A 52 18.48 -10.55 16.28
C MET A 52 17.15 -9.85 16.60
N ARG A 53 17.19 -8.59 17.03
CA ARG A 53 15.99 -7.80 17.33
C ARG A 53 15.17 -7.55 16.07
N PHE A 54 15.83 -7.21 14.96
CA PHE A 54 15.20 -7.07 13.65
C PHE A 54 14.44 -8.33 13.26
N SER A 55 15.09 -9.50 13.33
CA SER A 55 14.44 -10.78 12.99
C SER A 55 13.15 -11.00 13.81
N LYS A 56 13.19 -10.70 15.12
CA LYS A 56 12.01 -10.78 15.99
C LYS A 56 10.97 -9.71 15.67
N LYS A 57 11.39 -8.50 15.34
CA LYS A 57 10.52 -7.38 14.99
C LYS A 57 9.67 -7.71 13.77
N ILE A 58 10.24 -8.37 12.76
CA ILE A 58 9.51 -8.80 11.56
C ILE A 58 8.79 -10.16 11.74
N GLY A 59 8.76 -10.70 12.97
CA GLY A 59 7.90 -11.83 13.37
C GLY A 59 8.50 -13.21 13.19
N TYR A 60 9.83 -13.33 13.14
CA TYR A 60 10.53 -14.61 13.32
C TYR A 60 10.95 -14.80 14.78
N SER A 61 11.11 -16.05 15.21
CA SER A 61 11.62 -16.34 16.57
C SER A 61 13.09 -15.89 16.76
N GLY A 62 13.82 -15.73 15.64
CA GLY A 62 15.20 -15.29 15.63
C GLY A 62 15.82 -15.40 14.23
N PHE A 63 17.11 -15.07 14.13
CA PHE A 63 17.83 -15.04 12.86
C PHE A 63 17.95 -16.43 12.17
N SER A 64 17.97 -17.51 12.91
CA SER A 64 18.02 -18.86 12.35
C SER A 64 16.72 -19.21 11.60
N GLU A 65 15.56 -18.86 12.15
CA GLU A 65 14.29 -19.04 11.47
C GLU A 65 14.17 -18.12 10.25
N LEU A 66 14.62 -16.86 10.37
CA LEU A 66 14.70 -15.94 9.24
C LEU A 66 15.51 -16.56 8.08
N LYS A 67 16.73 -17.05 8.36
CA LYS A 67 17.58 -17.69 7.33
C LYS A 67 16.90 -18.89 6.68
N TYR A 68 16.28 -19.75 7.50
CA TYR A 68 15.56 -20.91 6.98
C TYR A 68 14.38 -20.52 6.09
N ALA A 69 13.62 -19.51 6.49
CA ALA A 69 12.52 -18.97 5.69
C ALA A 69 13.02 -18.41 4.35
N LEU A 70 14.08 -17.58 4.38
CA LEU A 70 14.72 -17.03 3.19
C LEU A 70 15.21 -18.12 2.23
N ASN A 71 15.87 -19.15 2.75
CA ASN A 71 16.37 -20.27 1.94
C ASN A 71 15.23 -21.09 1.30
N ASN A 72 14.09 -21.20 1.97
CA ASN A 72 12.93 -21.90 1.42
C ASN A 72 12.19 -21.03 0.38
N GLU A 73 12.21 -19.71 0.54
CA GLU A 73 11.67 -18.78 -0.46
C GLU A 73 12.51 -18.78 -1.75
N ASP A 74 13.84 -18.99 -1.63
CA ASP A 74 14.79 -18.97 -2.75
C ASP A 74 15.01 -20.36 -3.38
N LYS A 75 14.43 -21.43 -2.83
CA LYS A 75 14.47 -22.72 -3.50
C LYS A 75 13.66 -22.62 -4.78
N PRO A 76 14.23 -23.00 -5.95
CA PRO A 76 13.40 -23.12 -7.13
C PRO A 76 12.32 -24.15 -6.79
N GLU A 77 11.07 -23.69 -6.73
CA GLU A 77 9.94 -24.60 -6.73
C GLU A 77 10.08 -25.47 -7.99
N ASP A 78 10.03 -26.80 -7.79
CA ASP A 78 10.25 -27.83 -8.80
C ASP A 78 9.91 -27.41 -10.22
N GLY A 79 10.93 -27.49 -11.10
CA GLY A 79 10.83 -27.68 -12.53
C GLY A 79 9.93 -26.72 -13.31
N ASP A 80 10.56 -25.77 -14.05
CA ASP A 80 9.99 -25.16 -15.28
C ASP A 80 8.58 -24.56 -15.20
N LYS A 81 8.22 -23.98 -14.03
CA LYS A 81 6.98 -23.21 -13.92
C LYS A 81 7.09 -21.98 -14.82
N THR A 82 6.28 -21.92 -15.83
CA THR A 82 6.18 -20.73 -16.68
C THR A 82 5.76 -19.52 -15.84
N LEU A 83 6.12 -18.32 -16.29
CA LEU A 83 5.73 -17.07 -15.64
C LEU A 83 4.21 -17.01 -15.39
N VAL A 84 3.43 -17.59 -16.30
CA VAL A 84 1.96 -17.71 -16.17
C VAL A 84 1.58 -18.53 -14.95
N HIS A 85 2.23 -19.68 -14.70
CA HIS A 85 1.94 -20.49 -13.50
C HIS A 85 2.28 -19.74 -12.20
N GLN A 86 3.39 -19.02 -12.17
CA GLN A 86 3.77 -18.20 -11.02
C GLN A 86 2.70 -17.13 -10.72
N LEU A 87 2.24 -16.42 -11.77
CA LEU A 87 1.19 -15.41 -11.61
C LEU A 87 -0.15 -16.02 -11.20
N MET A 88 -0.51 -17.20 -11.72
CA MET A 88 -1.74 -17.91 -11.34
C MET A 88 -1.74 -18.36 -9.87
N GLU A 89 -0.58 -18.56 -9.28
CA GLU A 89 -0.47 -18.90 -7.86
C GLU A 89 -0.58 -17.66 -6.96
N HIS A 90 0.05 -16.55 -7.32
CA HIS A 90 0.16 -15.37 -6.45
C HIS A 90 -0.99 -14.37 -6.60
N LEU A 91 -1.39 -14.03 -7.82
CA LEU A 91 -2.40 -13.00 -8.05
C LEU A 91 -3.77 -13.34 -7.44
N PRO A 92 -4.32 -14.56 -7.61
CA PRO A 92 -5.59 -14.91 -6.99
C PRO A 92 -5.54 -14.83 -5.45
N GLN A 93 -4.41 -15.21 -4.85
CA GLN A 93 -4.24 -15.12 -3.40
C GLN A 93 -4.24 -13.67 -2.89
N ASN A 94 -3.60 -12.75 -3.60
CA ASN A 94 -3.61 -11.33 -3.24
C ASN A 94 -5.00 -10.71 -3.39
N ILE A 95 -5.76 -11.12 -4.41
CA ILE A 95 -7.16 -10.75 -4.58
C ILE A 95 -7.99 -11.25 -3.40
N VAL A 96 -7.90 -12.54 -3.06
CA VAL A 96 -8.61 -13.12 -1.92
C VAL A 96 -8.26 -12.41 -0.62
N LYS A 97 -6.98 -12.21 -0.32
CA LYS A 97 -6.54 -11.46 0.86
C LYS A 97 -7.12 -10.04 0.90
N THR A 98 -7.18 -9.36 -0.25
CA THR A 98 -7.82 -8.04 -0.32
C THR A 98 -9.29 -8.12 0.04
N LEU A 99 -10.03 -9.08 -0.55
CA LEU A 99 -11.46 -9.26 -0.26
C LEU A 99 -11.72 -9.63 1.20
N ASP A 100 -10.87 -10.46 1.81
CA ASP A 100 -10.98 -10.87 3.21
C ASP A 100 -10.74 -9.72 4.20
N THR A 101 -10.02 -8.66 3.79
CA THR A 101 -9.78 -7.48 4.63
C THR A 101 -10.86 -6.41 4.51
N ILE A 102 -11.78 -6.55 3.55
CA ILE A 102 -12.82 -5.56 3.29
C ILE A 102 -13.94 -5.66 4.32
N ASP A 103 -14.16 -4.57 5.03
CA ASP A 103 -15.39 -4.34 5.79
C ASP A 103 -16.42 -3.65 4.88
N GLU A 104 -17.47 -4.38 4.49
CA GLU A 104 -18.55 -3.83 3.66
C GLU A 104 -19.20 -2.58 4.27
N SER A 105 -19.23 -2.47 5.60
CA SER A 105 -19.76 -1.29 6.26
C SER A 105 -18.93 -0.04 5.98
N VAL A 106 -17.60 -0.20 5.83
CA VAL A 106 -16.69 0.89 5.43
C VAL A 106 -16.87 1.24 3.96
N ILE A 107 -17.02 0.25 3.07
CA ILE A 107 -17.34 0.49 1.66
C ILE A 107 -18.60 1.34 1.53
N LYS A 108 -19.68 0.98 2.23
CA LYS A 108 -20.95 1.73 2.22
C LYS A 108 -20.79 3.16 2.76
N LYS A 109 -19.98 3.34 3.82
CA LYS A 109 -19.67 4.69 4.35
C LYS A 109 -18.90 5.51 3.33
N VAL A 110 -17.88 4.93 2.67
CA VAL A 110 -17.12 5.59 1.63
C VAL A 110 -18.01 5.97 0.45
N SER A 111 -18.81 5.06 -0.09
CA SER A 111 -19.75 5.32 -1.18
C SER A 111 -20.72 6.45 -0.82
N LYS A 112 -21.27 6.43 0.40
CA LYS A 112 -22.14 7.50 0.90
C LYS A 112 -21.41 8.85 0.95
N THR A 113 -20.20 8.88 1.51
CA THR A 113 -19.38 10.09 1.59
C THR A 113 -19.08 10.65 0.20
N LEU A 114 -18.71 9.80 -0.76
CA LEU A 114 -18.49 10.20 -2.15
C LEU A 114 -19.76 10.77 -2.80
N LYS A 115 -20.91 10.19 -2.52
CA LYS A 115 -22.18 10.70 -3.06
C LYS A 115 -22.58 12.05 -2.49
N GLU A 116 -22.48 12.21 -1.18
CA GLU A 116 -22.92 13.41 -0.48
C GLU A 116 -21.98 14.60 -0.71
N ALA A 117 -20.73 14.36 -1.09
CA ALA A 117 -19.76 15.42 -1.33
C ALA A 117 -20.16 16.33 -2.51
N ASP A 118 -19.87 17.63 -2.41
CA ASP A 118 -20.05 18.60 -3.50
C ASP A 118 -19.05 18.31 -4.63
N CYS A 119 -17.80 18.02 -4.28
CA CYS A 119 -16.74 17.59 -5.19
C CYS A 119 -15.92 16.46 -4.55
N CYS A 120 -15.55 15.46 -5.36
CA CYS A 120 -14.59 14.42 -4.98
C CYS A 120 -13.23 14.75 -5.58
N ILE A 121 -12.23 14.95 -4.74
CA ILE A 121 -10.85 15.21 -5.15
C ILE A 121 -10.05 13.92 -4.98
N PHE A 122 -9.55 13.34 -6.08
CA PHE A 122 -8.70 12.16 -6.05
C PHE A 122 -7.24 12.57 -6.19
N ALA A 123 -6.39 12.14 -5.27
CA ALA A 123 -4.96 12.42 -5.26
C ALA A 123 -4.14 11.12 -5.18
N GLY A 124 -3.18 10.98 -6.08
CA GLY A 124 -2.25 9.86 -6.11
C GLY A 124 -1.08 10.20 -7.03
N LEU A 125 0.12 9.79 -6.65
CA LEU A 125 1.34 10.09 -7.39
C LEU A 125 1.89 8.84 -8.09
N GLY A 126 2.60 9.03 -9.20
CA GLY A 126 3.21 7.94 -9.97
C GLY A 126 2.17 6.90 -10.38
N ASP A 127 2.44 5.63 -10.07
CA ASP A 127 1.58 4.50 -10.43
C ASP A 127 0.19 4.51 -9.75
N SER A 128 -0.03 5.37 -8.75
CA SER A 128 -1.35 5.52 -8.13
C SER A 128 -2.26 6.46 -8.93
N TYR A 129 -1.72 7.37 -9.72
CA TYR A 129 -2.50 8.33 -10.49
C TYR A 129 -3.49 7.69 -11.49
N PRO A 130 -3.14 6.67 -12.28
CA PRO A 130 -4.08 6.03 -13.19
C PRO A 130 -5.33 5.48 -12.50
N PHE A 131 -5.21 5.03 -11.25
CA PHE A 131 -6.34 4.55 -10.46
C PHE A 131 -7.23 5.69 -9.97
N CYS A 132 -6.65 6.85 -9.67
CA CYS A 132 -7.42 8.06 -9.37
C CYS A 132 -8.24 8.49 -10.60
N GLU A 133 -7.64 8.48 -11.78
CA GLU A 133 -8.31 8.82 -13.03
C GLU A 133 -9.41 7.82 -13.39
N MET A 134 -9.17 6.52 -13.17
CA MET A 134 -10.19 5.49 -13.34
C MET A 134 -11.40 5.76 -12.43
N MET A 135 -11.18 6.09 -11.16
CA MET A 135 -12.26 6.43 -10.22
C MET A 135 -12.99 7.71 -10.62
N LYS A 136 -12.28 8.72 -11.09
CA LYS A 136 -12.89 9.92 -11.69
C LYS A 136 -13.88 9.55 -12.78
N ASN A 137 -13.49 8.67 -13.71
CA ASN A 137 -14.35 8.23 -14.80
C ASN A 137 -15.55 7.42 -14.27
N ASN A 138 -15.34 6.52 -13.31
CA ASN A 138 -16.38 5.68 -12.72
C ASN A 138 -17.46 6.50 -11.98
N LEU A 139 -17.08 7.60 -11.33
CA LEU A 139 -18.03 8.45 -10.61
C LEU A 139 -18.71 9.47 -11.52
N ARG A 140 -18.07 9.94 -12.58
CA ARG A 140 -18.63 10.92 -13.53
C ARG A 140 -19.85 10.39 -14.29
N CYS A 141 -20.03 9.09 -14.42
CA CYS A 141 -21.21 8.52 -15.06
C CYS A 141 -22.53 8.91 -14.34
N PHE A 142 -22.45 9.36 -13.08
CA PHE A 142 -23.57 9.89 -12.31
C PHE A 142 -23.56 11.43 -12.18
N THR A 143 -22.96 12.14 -13.13
CA THR A 143 -22.84 13.60 -13.11
C THR A 143 -22.09 14.17 -11.89
N LYS A 144 -21.34 13.31 -11.16
CA LYS A 144 -20.58 13.73 -9.98
C LYS A 144 -19.42 14.63 -10.40
N LYS A 145 -19.25 15.75 -9.71
CA LYS A 145 -18.06 16.58 -9.88
C LYS A 145 -16.86 15.85 -9.26
N VAL A 146 -15.85 15.61 -10.07
CA VAL A 146 -14.63 14.93 -9.65
C VAL A 146 -13.42 15.62 -10.23
N GLU A 147 -12.49 16.01 -9.37
CA GLU A 147 -11.18 16.54 -9.72
C GLU A 147 -10.13 15.44 -9.51
N CYS A 148 -9.20 15.38 -10.44
CA CYS A 148 -8.06 14.45 -10.37
C CYS A 148 -6.95 15.03 -11.22
N GLU A 149 -5.92 15.52 -10.57
CA GLU A 149 -4.80 16.21 -11.21
C GLU A 149 -3.55 15.34 -11.17
N ILE A 150 -2.70 15.46 -12.20
CA ILE A 150 -1.45 14.69 -12.28
C ILE A 150 -0.33 15.32 -11.47
N HIS A 151 -0.32 16.66 -11.38
CA HIS A 151 0.73 17.39 -10.70
C HIS A 151 0.34 17.73 -9.27
N ILE A 152 1.27 17.53 -8.37
CA ILE A 152 1.04 17.79 -6.95
C ILE A 152 0.61 19.23 -6.65
N HIS A 153 1.10 20.22 -7.41
CA HIS A 153 0.70 21.62 -7.23
C HIS A 153 -0.78 21.84 -7.56
N ASP A 154 -1.29 21.18 -8.59
CA ASP A 154 -2.69 21.27 -8.99
C ASP A 154 -3.60 20.54 -8.00
N MET A 155 -3.12 19.42 -7.40
CA MET A 155 -3.82 18.77 -6.28
C MET A 155 -3.96 19.73 -5.08
N PHE A 156 -2.88 20.45 -4.74
CA PHE A 156 -2.93 21.47 -3.69
C PHE A 156 -3.91 22.60 -4.05
N TYR A 157 -3.91 23.06 -5.29
CA TYR A 157 -4.86 24.07 -5.77
C TYR A 157 -6.30 23.61 -5.57
N CYS A 158 -6.64 22.36 -5.95
CA CYS A 158 -8.00 21.82 -5.73
C CYS A 158 -8.38 21.83 -4.25
N VAL A 159 -7.48 21.40 -3.35
CA VAL A 159 -7.74 21.40 -1.91
C VAL A 159 -7.83 22.83 -1.36
N GLU A 160 -6.98 23.74 -1.81
CA GLU A 160 -6.98 25.14 -1.35
C GLU A 160 -8.26 25.88 -1.73
N HIS A 161 -8.89 25.55 -2.86
CA HIS A 161 -10.11 26.17 -3.35
C HIS A 161 -11.38 25.36 -3.01
N GLY A 162 -11.23 24.20 -2.39
CA GLY A 162 -12.32 23.39 -1.90
C GLY A 162 -12.77 23.78 -0.48
N GLY A 163 -13.81 23.12 0.01
CA GLY A 163 -14.44 23.40 1.30
C GLY A 163 -14.92 22.17 2.05
N SER A 164 -15.62 22.37 3.15
CA SER A 164 -16.10 21.30 4.04
C SER A 164 -17.14 20.37 3.41
N GLY A 165 -17.74 20.77 2.28
CA GLY A 165 -18.64 19.93 1.48
C GLY A 165 -17.89 18.96 0.55
N ASP A 166 -16.59 19.11 0.39
CA ASP A 166 -15.78 18.28 -0.50
C ASP A 166 -15.15 17.09 0.24
N VAL A 167 -14.72 16.09 -0.53
CA VAL A 167 -14.00 14.92 -0.02
C VAL A 167 -12.66 14.77 -0.75
N LEU A 168 -11.60 14.52 0.02
CA LEU A 168 -10.30 14.12 -0.50
C LEU A 168 -10.11 12.62 -0.38
N VAL A 169 -9.86 11.94 -1.50
CA VAL A 169 -9.49 10.52 -1.56
C VAL A 169 -8.03 10.42 -1.98
N VAL A 170 -7.20 9.83 -1.15
CA VAL A 170 -5.77 9.65 -1.42
C VAL A 170 -5.44 8.19 -1.66
N ILE A 171 -4.91 7.88 -2.84
CA ILE A 171 -4.41 6.55 -3.19
C ILE A 171 -2.89 6.57 -3.11
N SER A 172 -2.34 5.84 -2.13
CA SER A 172 -0.89 5.76 -1.92
C SER A 172 -0.51 4.40 -1.40
N ALA A 173 0.27 3.62 -2.15
CA ALA A 173 0.60 2.25 -1.76
C ALA A 173 1.19 2.18 -0.35
N ARG A 174 2.21 2.97 -0.04
CA ARG A 174 2.87 2.96 1.28
C ARG A 174 2.23 3.89 2.31
N GLY A 175 1.51 4.90 1.86
CA GLY A 175 0.90 5.88 2.75
C GLY A 175 1.88 6.82 3.46
N GLU A 176 3.12 6.94 2.97
CA GLU A 176 4.22 7.67 3.62
C GLU A 176 4.68 8.91 2.86
N ASN A 177 4.15 9.15 1.66
CA ASN A 177 4.59 10.28 0.84
C ASN A 177 4.27 11.61 1.53
N GLU A 178 5.32 12.35 1.91
CA GLU A 178 5.22 13.61 2.67
C GLU A 178 4.30 14.63 2.01
N ARG A 179 4.33 14.74 0.68
CA ARG A 179 3.47 15.70 -0.04
C ARG A 179 2.00 15.33 0.02
N LEU A 180 1.68 14.02 -0.02
CA LEU A 180 0.30 13.54 0.14
C LEU A 180 -0.16 13.65 1.59
N LEU A 181 0.71 13.46 2.57
CA LEU A 181 0.42 13.70 3.99
C LEU A 181 0.12 15.19 4.23
N GLU A 182 0.95 16.10 3.72
CA GLU A 182 0.72 17.55 3.79
C GLU A 182 -0.62 17.95 3.12
N LEU A 183 -0.90 17.42 1.94
CA LEU A 183 -2.16 17.64 1.23
C LEU A 183 -3.37 17.21 2.07
N THR A 184 -3.28 16.03 2.68
CA THR A 184 -4.33 15.48 3.53
C THR A 184 -4.55 16.34 4.78
N GLN A 185 -3.46 16.81 5.40
CA GLN A 185 -3.53 17.71 6.55
C GLN A 185 -4.22 19.03 6.20
N LYS A 186 -3.91 19.61 5.03
CA LYS A 186 -4.59 20.83 4.55
C LYS A 186 -6.07 20.59 4.30
N ALA A 187 -6.45 19.46 3.68
CA ALA A 187 -7.85 19.11 3.47
C ALA A 187 -8.63 19.02 4.79
N LYS A 188 -8.05 18.35 5.79
CA LYS A 188 -8.63 18.28 7.14
C LYS A 188 -8.79 19.65 7.79
N ALA A 189 -7.79 20.51 7.67
CA ALA A 189 -7.86 21.88 8.21
C ALA A 189 -9.00 22.71 7.58
N LYS A 190 -9.42 22.38 6.35
CA LYS A 190 -10.57 22.96 5.67
C LYS A 190 -11.91 22.28 6.00
N GLY A 191 -11.91 21.27 6.84
CA GLY A 191 -13.09 20.50 7.22
C GLY A 191 -13.54 19.48 6.17
N MET A 192 -12.74 19.19 5.15
CA MET A 192 -13.04 18.14 4.18
C MET A 192 -13.04 16.78 4.85
N LYS A 193 -13.90 15.88 4.40
CA LYS A 193 -13.77 14.46 4.71
C LYS A 193 -12.57 13.87 3.97
N THR A 194 -11.84 12.98 4.63
CA THR A 194 -10.63 12.38 4.06
C THR A 194 -10.70 10.87 4.04
N ILE A 195 -10.31 10.27 2.93
CA ILE A 195 -10.34 8.82 2.70
C ILE A 195 -8.96 8.41 2.21
N SER A 196 -8.38 7.38 2.81
CA SER A 196 -7.14 6.77 2.32
C SER A 196 -7.40 5.39 1.72
N ILE A 197 -6.64 5.06 0.66
CA ILE A 197 -6.58 3.74 0.04
C ILE A 197 -5.10 3.36 -0.03
N THR A 198 -4.68 2.43 0.83
CA THR A 198 -3.28 2.05 1.01
C THR A 198 -3.12 0.54 1.03
N HIS A 199 -1.88 0.07 0.99
CA HIS A 199 -1.59 -1.31 1.35
C HIS A 199 -2.06 -1.64 2.76
N PHE A 200 -2.35 -2.91 3.01
CA PHE A 200 -2.71 -3.42 4.33
C PHE A 200 -1.49 -3.43 5.25
N ASN A 201 -1.11 -2.25 5.71
CA ASN A 201 -0.06 -2.00 6.70
C ASN A 201 -0.46 -0.80 7.56
N GLN A 202 0.18 -0.69 8.72
CA GLN A 202 0.07 0.51 9.53
C GLN A 202 0.90 1.62 8.87
N ASN A 203 0.26 2.74 8.54
CA ASN A 203 0.93 3.84 7.85
C ASN A 203 0.35 5.22 8.23
N PRO A 204 1.17 6.30 8.13
CA PRO A 204 0.76 7.63 8.58
C PRO A 204 -0.48 8.18 7.87
N LEU A 205 -0.66 7.86 6.60
CA LEU A 205 -1.82 8.36 5.84
C LEU A 205 -3.12 7.73 6.34
N ALA A 206 -3.12 6.41 6.60
CA ALA A 206 -4.28 5.73 7.16
C ALA A 206 -4.62 6.27 8.55
N ASP A 207 -3.61 6.48 9.41
CA ASP A 207 -3.81 6.97 10.77
C ASP A 207 -4.41 8.38 10.83
N MET A 208 -4.20 9.20 9.79
CA MET A 208 -4.68 10.57 9.77
C MET A 208 -6.02 10.79 9.05
N THR A 209 -6.53 9.82 8.29
CA THR A 209 -7.77 9.95 7.51
C THR A 209 -9.01 9.49 8.26
N ASP A 210 -10.20 10.01 7.87
CA ASP A 210 -11.47 9.68 8.53
C ASP A 210 -11.95 8.26 8.17
N LEU A 211 -11.69 7.80 6.96
CA LEU A 211 -12.03 6.46 6.47
C LEU A 211 -10.81 5.84 5.77
N GLN A 212 -10.61 4.54 5.99
CA GLN A 212 -9.48 3.80 5.45
C GLN A 212 -9.96 2.57 4.68
N LEU A 213 -9.38 2.35 3.51
CA LEU A 213 -9.53 1.14 2.73
C LEU A 213 -8.14 0.55 2.45
N PHE A 214 -8.04 -0.76 2.52
CA PHE A 214 -6.77 -1.47 2.38
C PHE A 214 -6.83 -2.49 1.26
N PHE A 215 -5.70 -2.70 0.60
CA PHE A 215 -5.52 -3.73 -0.41
C PHE A 215 -4.21 -4.50 -0.19
N TRP A 216 -4.13 -5.70 -0.72
CA TRP A 216 -2.93 -6.51 -0.74
C TRP A 216 -2.27 -6.46 -2.11
N GLY A 217 -0.95 -6.41 -2.13
CA GLY A 217 -0.12 -6.55 -3.31
C GLY A 217 1.27 -7.03 -2.89
N GLU A 218 1.92 -7.82 -3.72
CA GLU A 218 3.27 -8.25 -3.45
C GLU A 218 4.24 -7.09 -3.70
N TYR A 219 4.93 -6.67 -2.64
CA TYR A 219 5.92 -5.60 -2.73
C TYR A 219 7.11 -6.03 -3.59
N ARG A 220 7.44 -5.23 -4.58
CA ARG A 220 8.56 -5.51 -5.46
C ARG A 220 9.21 -4.21 -5.94
N LEU A 221 10.54 -4.16 -5.81
CA LEU A 221 11.38 -3.13 -6.41
C LEU A 221 12.13 -3.68 -7.61
N VAL A 222 12.28 -2.88 -8.64
CA VAL A 222 13.16 -3.13 -9.79
C VAL A 222 13.95 -1.85 -10.04
N ASN A 223 15.27 -1.89 -9.83
CA ASN A 223 16.15 -0.72 -9.92
C ASN A 223 15.60 0.47 -9.11
N ASP A 224 15.25 0.23 -7.84
CA ASP A 224 14.68 1.21 -6.92
C ASP A 224 13.27 1.73 -7.29
N TYR A 225 12.68 1.28 -8.40
CA TYR A 225 11.30 1.58 -8.74
C TYR A 225 10.34 0.60 -8.08
N ASN A 226 9.33 1.13 -7.44
CA ASN A 226 8.26 0.32 -6.87
C ASN A 226 7.36 -0.22 -7.99
N VAL A 227 7.50 -1.52 -8.29
CA VAL A 227 6.69 -2.25 -9.27
C VAL A 227 5.70 -3.20 -8.58
N THR A 228 5.34 -2.90 -7.34
CA THR A 228 4.35 -3.66 -6.58
C THR A 228 3.07 -3.86 -7.40
N GLU A 229 2.59 -5.11 -7.44
CA GLU A 229 1.37 -5.42 -8.18
C GLU A 229 0.17 -4.69 -7.56
N ARG A 230 -0.82 -4.36 -8.39
CA ARG A 230 -1.98 -3.55 -7.99
C ARG A 230 -3.32 -4.24 -8.30
N CYS A 231 -3.32 -5.55 -8.49
CA CYS A 231 -4.57 -6.29 -8.75
C CYS A 231 -5.53 -6.18 -7.57
N GLY A 232 -5.03 -6.25 -6.33
CA GLY A 232 -5.83 -6.02 -5.14
C GLY A 232 -6.46 -4.62 -5.12
N LEU A 233 -5.69 -3.58 -5.46
CA LEU A 233 -6.22 -2.22 -5.60
C LEU A 233 -7.33 -2.14 -6.66
N MET A 234 -7.11 -2.73 -7.83
CA MET A 234 -8.12 -2.74 -8.90
C MET A 234 -9.43 -3.39 -8.44
N VAL A 235 -9.34 -4.53 -7.74
CA VAL A 235 -10.52 -5.24 -7.21
C VAL A 235 -11.24 -4.40 -6.17
N LEU A 236 -10.52 -3.77 -5.23
CA LEU A 236 -11.10 -2.88 -4.23
C LEU A 236 -11.83 -1.69 -4.86
N LEU A 237 -11.21 -1.03 -5.84
CA LEU A 237 -11.82 0.10 -6.54
C LEU A 237 -13.00 -0.32 -7.41
N ARG A 238 -12.99 -1.53 -7.98
CA ARG A 238 -14.14 -2.09 -8.69
C ARG A 238 -15.29 -2.32 -7.71
N LEU A 239 -15.04 -2.92 -6.57
CA LEU A 239 -16.06 -3.13 -5.54
C LEU A 239 -16.69 -1.82 -5.08
N LEU A 240 -15.86 -0.79 -4.80
CA LEU A 240 -16.33 0.54 -4.43
C LEU A 240 -17.20 1.16 -5.53
N SER A 241 -16.80 1.00 -6.80
CA SER A 241 -17.58 1.49 -7.93
C SER A 241 -18.92 0.78 -8.07
N GLU A 242 -18.96 -0.55 -7.91
CA GLU A 242 -20.19 -1.34 -7.93
C GLU A 242 -21.14 -0.96 -6.80
N ASP A 243 -20.63 -0.79 -5.57
CA ASP A 243 -21.46 -0.35 -4.44
C ASP A 243 -22.03 1.06 -4.69
N PHE A 244 -21.20 1.99 -5.20
CA PHE A 244 -21.63 3.33 -5.57
C PHE A 244 -22.72 3.28 -6.66
N TRP A 245 -22.54 2.53 -7.72
CA TRP A 245 -23.50 2.42 -8.81
C TRP A 245 -24.81 1.76 -8.35
N ASN A 246 -24.75 0.63 -7.66
CA ASN A 246 -25.93 -0.11 -7.21
C ASN A 246 -26.74 0.64 -6.15
N THR A 247 -26.06 1.39 -5.27
CA THR A 247 -26.75 2.15 -4.21
C THR A 247 -27.47 3.39 -4.78
N TYR A 248 -26.92 3.97 -5.86
CA TYR A 248 -27.37 5.25 -6.38
C TYR A 248 -28.00 5.19 -7.77
N TYR A 249 -27.87 4.08 -8.44
CA TYR A 249 -28.63 3.76 -9.63
C TYR A 249 -29.96 3.12 -9.22
N LYS A 250 -30.90 3.94 -8.81
CA LYS A 250 -32.31 3.55 -8.83
C LYS A 250 -32.89 4.09 -10.14
N ALA A 251 -33.08 3.14 -11.11
CA ALA A 251 -33.87 3.40 -12.30
C ALA A 251 -35.29 3.89 -11.94
#